data_2a0f9445c8a47fbf33999df594cd6397
#
_entry.id   2a0f9445c8a47fbf33999df594cd6397
#
_cell.length_a   1.000
_cell.length_b   1.000
_cell.length_c   1.000
_cell.angle_alpha   90.00
_cell.angle_beta   90.00
_cell.angle_gamma   90.00
#
_symmetry.space_group_name_H-M   'P 1'
#
loop_
_entity.id
_entity.type
_entity.pdbx_description
1 polymer ?
#
loop_
_entity_poly.entity_id
_entity_poly.type
_entity_poly.pdbx_seq_one_letter_code
_entity_poly.pdbx_strand_id
1 'polypeptide(L)' 'MQTILGSGGTIGKDLAKELLPYTKDIRLVSRNPKKVNATDTLHPADLSDPKQIDTAIAGSDVVYVVVGFEYS' A
#
# COMPACT_ATOMS: atom_id res chain seq x y z
N MET A 1 6.42 6.42 8.41
CA MET A 1 5.40 5.55 7.76
C MET A 1 5.81 5.23 6.35
N GLN A 2 5.69 4.00 5.96
CA GLN A 2 5.91 3.56 4.59
C GLN A 2 4.59 3.17 3.96
N THR A 3 4.33 3.68 2.77
CA THR A 3 3.06 3.47 2.08
C THR A 3 3.27 2.62 0.84
N ILE A 4 2.42 1.63 0.65
CA ILE A 4 2.43 0.76 -0.52
C ILE A 4 1.18 1.07 -1.35
N LEU A 5 1.38 1.61 -2.54
CA LEU A 5 0.30 1.85 -3.49
C LEU A 5 0.10 0.62 -4.37
N GLY A 6 -1.12 0.13 -4.44
CA GLY A 6 -1.44 -1.06 -5.21
C GLY A 6 -1.22 -2.35 -4.45
N SER A 7 -1.44 -2.33 -3.14
CA SER A 7 -1.17 -3.47 -2.25
C SER A 7 -2.11 -4.68 -2.44
N GLY A 8 -3.11 -4.56 -3.32
CA GLY A 8 -4.07 -5.64 -3.53
C GLY A 8 -3.54 -6.84 -4.32
N GLY A 9 -2.40 -6.71 -4.99
CA GLY A 9 -1.78 -7.78 -5.75
C GLY A 9 -0.78 -8.59 -4.93
N THR A 10 -0.33 -9.70 -5.49
CA THR A 10 0.63 -10.61 -4.82
C THR A 10 1.94 -9.89 -4.46
N ILE A 11 2.45 -9.07 -5.38
CA ILE A 11 3.71 -8.35 -5.15
C ILE A 11 3.58 -7.39 -3.98
N GLY A 12 2.46 -6.65 -3.90
CA GLY A 12 2.23 -5.73 -2.80
C GLY A 12 2.14 -6.43 -1.46
N LYS A 13 1.50 -7.60 -1.42
CA LYS A 13 1.42 -8.41 -0.20
C LYS A 13 2.79 -8.92 0.24
N ASP A 14 3.59 -9.40 -0.69
CA ASP A 14 4.94 -9.89 -0.40
C ASP A 14 5.81 -8.75 0.11
N LEU A 15 5.71 -7.57 -0.50
CA LEU A 15 6.46 -6.40 -0.06
C LEU A 15 6.08 -6.01 1.37
N ALA A 16 4.79 -6.02 1.70
CA ALA A 16 4.34 -5.70 3.04
C ALA A 16 4.89 -6.69 4.07
N LYS A 17 4.93 -7.96 3.75
CA LYS A 17 5.51 -8.98 4.62
C LYS A 17 7.01 -8.76 4.82
N GLU A 18 7.73 -8.44 3.75
CA GLU A 18 9.18 -8.25 3.83
C GLU A 18 9.57 -6.98 4.56
N LEU A 19 8.72 -5.95 4.54
CA LEU A 19 8.99 -4.72 5.25
C LEU A 19 8.76 -4.83 6.76
N LEU A 20 7.95 -5.76 7.20
CA LEU A 20 7.56 -5.87 8.60
C LEU A 20 8.76 -5.96 9.57
N PRO A 21 9.85 -6.69 9.27
CA PRO A 21 11.03 -6.71 10.14
C PRO A 21 11.72 -5.35 10.28
N TYR A 22 11.52 -4.45 9.32
CA TYR A 22 12.16 -3.14 9.30
C TYR A 22 11.26 -2.03 9.83
N THR A 23 9.94 -2.17 9.64
CA THR A 23 8.98 -1.19 10.13
C THR A 23 7.62 -1.84 10.32
N LYS A 24 6.94 -1.45 11.38
CA LYS A 24 5.55 -1.85 11.62
C LYS A 24 4.57 -0.77 11.18
N ASP A 25 5.09 0.38 10.73
CA ASP A 25 4.26 1.51 10.32
C ASP A 25 4.09 1.50 8.81
N ILE A 26 3.22 0.62 8.34
CA ILE A 26 2.96 0.38 6.93
C ILE A 26 1.50 0.73 6.61
N ARG A 27 1.30 1.53 5.57
CA ARG A 27 -0.03 1.85 5.06
C ARG A 27 -0.23 1.14 3.72
N LEU A 28 -1.32 0.40 3.62
CA LEU A 28 -1.69 -0.32 2.39
C LEU A 28 -2.79 0.45 1.66
N VAL A 29 -2.54 0.81 0.42
CA VAL A 29 -3.45 1.61 -0.39
C VAL A 29 -3.89 0.85 -1.62
N SER A 30 -5.20 0.65 -1.75
CA SER A 30 -5.85 0.08 -2.92
C SER A 30 -7.34 0.38 -2.83
N ARG A 31 -8.13 -0.05 -3.80
CA ARG A 31 -9.59 0.13 -3.73
C ARG A 31 -10.20 -0.65 -2.58
N ASN A 32 -9.73 -1.89 -2.37
CA ASN A 32 -10.20 -2.76 -1.31
C ASN A 32 -9.00 -3.32 -0.56
N PRO A 33 -8.32 -2.48 0.24
CA PRO A 33 -7.11 -2.93 0.92
C PRO A 33 -7.46 -3.97 1.98
N LYS A 34 -6.61 -4.97 2.10
CA LYS A 34 -6.73 -6.01 3.13
C LYS A 34 -5.44 -6.07 3.92
N LYS A 35 -5.55 -6.25 5.23
CA LYS A 35 -4.38 -6.35 6.08
C LYS A 35 -3.56 -7.57 5.72
N VAL A 36 -2.26 -7.36 5.57
CA VAL A 36 -1.26 -8.41 5.45
C VAL A 36 -0.65 -8.69 6.81
N ASN A 37 -0.33 -7.62 7.53
CA ASN A 37 0.21 -7.67 8.89
C ASN A 37 -0.79 -7.03 9.84
N ALA A 38 -0.82 -7.49 11.10
CA ALA A 38 -1.78 -6.99 12.07
C ALA A 38 -1.64 -5.48 12.33
N THR A 39 -0.44 -4.94 12.15
CA THR A 39 -0.14 -3.53 12.38
C THR A 39 -0.36 -2.64 11.16
N ASP A 40 -0.76 -3.21 10.03
CA ASP A 40 -0.96 -2.44 8.81
C ASP A 40 -2.15 -1.48 8.93
N THR A 41 -1.98 -0.28 8.38
CA THR A 41 -3.06 0.70 8.23
C THR A 41 -3.65 0.56 6.84
N LEU A 42 -4.96 0.51 6.75
CA LEU A 42 -5.66 0.40 5.47
C LEU A 42 -6.16 1.77 5.04
N HIS A 43 -5.90 2.12 3.78
CA HIS A 43 -6.37 3.38 3.20
C HIS A 43 -7.01 3.10 1.84
N PRO A 44 -8.33 2.94 1.78
CA PRO A 44 -9.01 2.75 0.50
C PRO A 44 -8.85 3.99 -0.38
N ALA A 45 -8.40 3.79 -1.61
CA ALA A 45 -8.25 4.87 -2.56
C ALA A 45 -8.28 4.34 -3.99
N ASP A 46 -8.79 5.19 -4.89
CA ASP A 46 -8.74 4.93 -6.32
C ASP A 46 -7.42 5.50 -6.85
N LEU A 47 -6.52 4.61 -7.27
CA LEU A 47 -5.19 5.02 -7.74
C LEU A 47 -5.23 5.70 -9.11
N SER A 48 -6.38 5.74 -9.77
CA SER A 48 -6.55 6.54 -10.98
C SER A 48 -6.90 8.00 -10.69
N ASP A 49 -7.19 8.34 -9.44
CA ASP A 49 -7.53 9.70 -9.02
C ASP A 49 -6.32 10.34 -8.33
N PRO A 50 -5.67 11.34 -8.95
CA PRO A 50 -4.49 11.98 -8.35
C PRO A 50 -4.74 12.59 -6.96
N LYS A 51 -5.95 13.09 -6.72
CA LYS A 51 -6.28 13.68 -5.41
C LYS A 51 -6.31 12.63 -4.31
N GLN A 52 -6.81 11.43 -4.62
CA GLN A 52 -6.84 10.34 -3.67
C GLN A 52 -5.43 9.81 -3.41
N ILE A 53 -4.57 9.78 -4.43
CA ILE A 53 -3.18 9.40 -4.27
C ILE A 53 -2.47 10.37 -3.34
N ASP A 54 -2.63 11.67 -3.55
CA ASP A 54 -2.00 12.69 -2.69
C ASP A 54 -2.38 12.52 -1.23
N THR A 55 -3.66 12.25 -0.96
CA THR A 55 -4.14 12.00 0.38
C THR A 55 -3.56 10.71 0.96
N ALA A 56 -3.48 9.66 0.13
CA ALA A 56 -3.01 8.35 0.56
C ALA A 56 -1.53 8.35 0.94
N ILE A 57 -0.72 9.16 0.28
CA ILE A 57 0.73 9.21 0.56
C ILE A 57 1.11 10.29 1.56
N ALA A 58 0.16 11.11 2.00
CA ALA A 58 0.45 12.19 2.94
C ALA A 58 1.08 11.65 4.23
N GLY A 59 2.18 12.26 4.64
CA GLY A 59 2.90 11.85 5.85
C GLY A 59 3.79 10.64 5.67
N SER A 60 3.92 10.10 4.46
CA SER A 60 4.77 8.94 4.21
C SER A 60 6.22 9.35 4.04
N ASP A 61 7.13 8.60 4.66
CA ASP A 61 8.57 8.77 4.47
C ASP A 61 9.03 8.10 3.18
N VAL A 62 8.43 6.94 2.86
CA VAL A 62 8.73 6.18 1.65
C VAL A 62 7.42 5.71 1.03
N VAL A 63 7.35 5.81 -0.28
CA VAL A 63 6.19 5.33 -1.04
C VAL A 63 6.66 4.31 -2.06
N TYR A 64 6.09 3.11 -1.99
CA TYR A 64 6.32 2.05 -2.97
C TYR A 64 5.15 2.02 -3.93
N VAL A 65 5.42 2.14 -5.21
CA VAL A 65 4.40 2.01 -6.25
C VAL A 65 4.48 0.60 -6.81
N VAL A 66 3.52 -0.22 -6.44
CA VAL A 66 3.40 -1.58 -6.97
C VAL A 66 2.33 -1.55 -8.03
N VAL A 67 2.74 -1.40 -9.28
CA VAL A 67 1.79 -1.48 -10.38
C VAL A 67 1.53 -2.94 -10.63
N GLY A 68 0.42 -3.42 -10.11
CA GLY A 68 -0.02 -4.76 -10.41
C GLY A 68 -0.43 -4.83 -11.88
N PHE A 69 0.40 -5.44 -12.68
CA PHE A 69 -0.04 -5.87 -13.98
C PHE A 69 -0.89 -7.11 -13.76
N GLU A 70 -2.14 -6.90 -13.41
CA GLU A 70 -3.05 -8.01 -13.40
C GLU A 70 -3.57 -8.23 -14.80
N TYR A 71 -3.01 -9.20 -15.42
CA TYR A 71 -3.59 -9.76 -16.61
C TYR A 71 -4.57 -10.83 -16.16
N SER A 72 -5.76 -10.43 -16.01
CA SER A 72 -6.81 -11.40 -15.86
C SER A 72 -7.44 -11.66 -17.22
#